data_11af48305682c63d59247b545cc8159a
#
_entry.id   11af48305682c63d59247b545cc8159a
#
_cell.length_a   1.000
_cell.length_b   1.000
_cell.length_c   1.000
_cell.angle_alpha   90.00
_cell.angle_beta   90.00
_cell.angle_gamma   90.00
#
_symmetry.space_group_name_H-M   'P 1'
#
loop_
_entity.id
_entity.type
_entity.pdbx_description
1 polymer ?
#
loop_
_entity_poly.entity_id
_entity_poly.type
_entity_poly.pdbx_seq_one_letter_code
_entity_poly.pdbx_strand_id
1 'polypeptide(L)'
;VFNPKDGSYSVKRGPVFSNLILADEINRAPAKVQAALLEVMQEHQVTIGGESFAMEQPFLVFATQNPIEQEGTYPLPEAQVDRFMMKVVLPYPSLDEERRILDRMAGNQALPSVNAVASPADVAQARESVNSVFADQKVRDYIVDVVRATRPGALPGVEGLIETGASPRAGIWLMHGARAHAFLSGRDYVTPHDAKTL
;
A
#
# COMPACT_ATOMS: atom_id res chain seq x y z
N VAL A 1 -7.56 -21.66 -18.87
CA VAL A 1 -8.67 -21.90 -19.81
C VAL A 1 -8.38 -23.23 -20.52
N PHE A 2 -9.33 -24.13 -20.53
CA PHE A 2 -9.23 -25.40 -21.27
C PHE A 2 -9.40 -25.15 -22.77
N ASN A 3 -8.47 -25.65 -23.59
CA ASN A 3 -8.58 -25.63 -25.03
C ASN A 3 -9.10 -27.00 -25.52
N PRO A 4 -10.35 -27.10 -25.99
CA PRO A 4 -10.93 -28.38 -26.41
C PRO A 4 -10.36 -28.92 -27.71
N LYS A 5 -9.57 -28.14 -28.48
CA LYS A 5 -9.00 -28.60 -29.75
C LYS A 5 -7.73 -29.45 -29.57
N ASP A 6 -6.95 -29.19 -28.55
CA ASP A 6 -5.68 -29.88 -28.27
C ASP A 6 -5.60 -30.51 -26.88
N GLY A 7 -6.67 -30.36 -26.06
CA GLY A 7 -6.72 -30.86 -24.69
C GLY A 7 -5.82 -30.15 -23.71
N SER A 8 -5.23 -29.01 -24.09
CA SER A 8 -4.30 -28.27 -23.26
C SER A 8 -5.01 -27.29 -22.32
N TYR A 9 -4.35 -26.96 -21.20
CA TYR A 9 -4.76 -25.88 -20.32
C TYR A 9 -3.82 -24.69 -20.50
N SER A 10 -4.37 -23.51 -20.80
CA SER A 10 -3.61 -22.27 -20.80
C SER A 10 -4.01 -21.39 -19.63
N VAL A 11 -3.05 -20.70 -19.02
CA VAL A 11 -3.30 -19.69 -17.99
C VAL A 11 -3.74 -18.40 -18.67
N LYS A 12 -4.99 -17.96 -18.40
CA LYS A 12 -5.42 -16.63 -18.79
C LYS A 12 -4.96 -15.65 -17.71
N ARG A 13 -4.05 -14.77 -18.06
CA ARG A 13 -3.59 -13.70 -17.16
C ARG A 13 -4.76 -12.74 -16.87
N GLY A 14 -5.10 -12.61 -15.58
CA GLY A 14 -6.12 -11.70 -15.07
C GLY A 14 -5.55 -10.34 -14.67
N PRO A 15 -6.38 -9.45 -14.09
CA PRO A 15 -5.97 -8.10 -13.67
C PRO A 15 -4.80 -8.08 -12.67
N VAL A 16 -4.55 -9.17 -11.95
CA VAL A 16 -3.43 -9.27 -10.99
C VAL A 16 -2.06 -9.09 -11.66
N PHE A 17 -1.95 -9.33 -12.98
CA PHE A 17 -0.71 -9.13 -13.75
C PHE A 17 -0.50 -7.69 -14.23
N SER A 18 -1.02 -6.72 -13.49
CA SER A 18 -0.82 -5.29 -13.74
C SER A 18 0.18 -4.70 -12.75
N ASN A 19 0.87 -3.64 -13.14
CA ASN A 19 1.81 -2.93 -12.26
C ASN A 19 1.11 -2.26 -11.05
N LEU A 20 -0.11 -1.73 -11.27
CA LEU A 20 -0.92 -1.09 -10.24
C LEU A 20 -2.24 -1.84 -10.12
N ILE A 21 -2.55 -2.29 -8.92
CA ILE A 21 -3.79 -2.99 -8.61
C ILE A 21 -4.59 -2.16 -7.61
N LEU A 22 -5.86 -1.95 -7.90
CA LEU A 22 -6.85 -1.47 -6.95
C LEU A 22 -7.73 -2.65 -6.53
N ALA A 23 -7.57 -3.11 -5.30
CA ALA A 23 -8.43 -4.11 -4.67
C ALA A 23 -9.53 -3.39 -3.89
N ASP A 24 -10.63 -3.09 -4.57
CA ASP A 24 -11.74 -2.36 -3.98
C ASP A 24 -12.51 -3.25 -3.01
N GLU A 25 -12.87 -2.69 -1.84
CA GLU A 25 -13.60 -3.36 -0.76
C GLU A 25 -13.01 -4.72 -0.38
N ILE A 26 -11.69 -4.77 -0.14
CA ILE A 26 -10.97 -6.02 0.19
C ILE A 26 -11.58 -6.77 1.38
N ASN A 27 -12.21 -6.05 2.32
CA ASN A 27 -12.91 -6.64 3.46
C ASN A 27 -14.20 -7.39 3.09
N ARG A 28 -14.69 -7.28 1.87
CA ARG A 28 -15.79 -8.12 1.33
C ARG A 28 -15.29 -9.40 0.67
N ALA A 29 -14.01 -9.46 0.35
CA ALA A 29 -13.43 -10.65 -0.24
C ALA A 29 -13.28 -11.77 0.81
N PRO A 30 -13.56 -13.04 0.45
CA PRO A 30 -13.31 -14.17 1.35
C PRO A 30 -11.84 -14.24 1.79
N ALA A 31 -11.59 -14.75 2.99
CA ALA A 31 -10.25 -14.83 3.59
C ALA A 31 -9.18 -15.48 2.67
N LYS A 32 -9.59 -16.46 1.85
CA LYS A 32 -8.69 -17.10 0.87
C LYS A 32 -8.23 -16.13 -0.22
N VAL A 33 -9.10 -15.23 -0.68
CA VAL A 33 -8.77 -14.20 -1.69
C VAL A 33 -7.88 -13.13 -1.08
N GLN A 34 -8.19 -12.69 0.15
CA GLN A 34 -7.35 -11.75 0.90
C GLN A 34 -5.94 -12.32 1.07
N ALA A 35 -5.81 -13.59 1.50
CA ALA A 35 -4.52 -14.26 1.69
C ALA A 35 -3.73 -14.35 0.38
N ALA A 36 -4.38 -14.68 -0.74
CA ALA A 36 -3.73 -14.74 -2.04
C ALA A 36 -3.20 -13.38 -2.50
N LEU A 37 -3.97 -12.30 -2.31
CA LEU A 37 -3.49 -10.94 -2.63
C LEU A 37 -2.28 -10.55 -1.78
N LEU A 38 -2.32 -10.85 -0.48
CA LEU A 38 -1.23 -10.54 0.45
C LEU A 38 0.03 -11.36 0.14
N GLU A 39 -0.12 -12.59 -0.34
CA GLU A 39 1.01 -13.40 -0.82
C GLU A 39 1.65 -12.75 -2.04
N VAL A 40 0.85 -12.35 -3.04
CA VAL A 40 1.36 -11.65 -4.23
C VAL A 40 2.09 -10.36 -3.86
N MET A 41 1.60 -9.59 -2.88
CA MET A 41 2.24 -8.37 -2.40
C MET A 41 3.62 -8.63 -1.77
N GLN A 42 3.82 -9.78 -1.12
CA GLN A 42 5.07 -10.12 -0.44
C GLN A 42 6.07 -10.80 -1.35
N GLU A 43 5.59 -11.80 -2.08
CA GLU A 43 6.45 -12.68 -2.88
C GLU A 43 6.67 -12.14 -4.29
N HIS A 44 5.92 -11.09 -4.69
CA HIS A 44 5.93 -10.55 -6.06
C HIS A 44 5.76 -11.61 -7.13
N GLN A 45 4.99 -12.65 -6.82
CA GLN A 45 4.63 -13.73 -7.73
C GLN A 45 3.24 -14.26 -7.40
N VAL A 46 2.64 -14.95 -8.38
CA VAL A 46 1.37 -15.67 -8.21
C VAL A 46 1.53 -17.09 -8.69
N THR A 47 0.99 -18.04 -7.94
CA THR A 47 1.01 -19.46 -8.31
C THR A 47 -0.36 -19.90 -8.84
N ILE A 48 -0.40 -20.36 -10.08
CA ILE A 48 -1.61 -20.81 -10.77
C ILE A 48 -1.37 -22.20 -11.33
N GLY A 49 -2.15 -23.18 -10.89
CA GLY A 49 -2.04 -24.55 -11.39
C GLY A 49 -0.70 -25.24 -11.08
N GLY A 50 0.01 -24.79 -10.03
CA GLY A 50 1.32 -25.32 -9.65
C GLY A 50 2.50 -24.61 -10.34
N GLU A 51 2.24 -23.64 -11.21
CA GLU A 51 3.26 -22.84 -11.89
C GLU A 51 3.29 -21.44 -11.28
N SER A 52 4.48 -20.91 -10.96
CA SER A 52 4.68 -19.57 -10.38
C SER A 52 5.05 -18.56 -11.46
N PHE A 53 4.35 -17.45 -11.45
CA PHE A 53 4.52 -16.33 -12.37
C PHE A 53 4.99 -15.09 -11.60
N ALA A 54 6.17 -14.59 -11.94
CA ALA A 54 6.67 -13.35 -11.35
C ALA A 54 5.84 -12.14 -11.81
N MET A 55 5.68 -11.16 -10.91
CA MET A 55 5.01 -9.90 -11.20
C MET A 55 5.98 -8.90 -11.82
N GLU A 56 5.52 -8.19 -12.84
CA GLU A 56 6.30 -7.10 -13.45
C GLU A 56 6.50 -5.95 -12.47
N GLN A 57 7.71 -5.41 -12.42
CA GLN A 57 8.04 -4.28 -11.57
C GLN A 57 7.95 -2.93 -12.33
N PRO A 58 7.56 -1.83 -11.68
CA PRO A 58 7.09 -1.72 -10.29
C PRO A 58 5.72 -2.37 -10.07
N PHE A 59 5.53 -3.03 -8.93
CA PHE A 59 4.27 -3.64 -8.54
C PHE A 59 3.76 -2.97 -7.26
N LEU A 60 2.51 -2.50 -7.27
CA LEU A 60 1.88 -1.82 -6.14
C LEU A 60 0.40 -2.18 -6.04
N VAL A 61 -0.05 -2.44 -4.82
CA VAL A 61 -1.45 -2.72 -4.50
C VAL A 61 -2.02 -1.62 -3.61
N PHE A 62 -3.13 -1.05 -4.04
CA PHE A 62 -4.02 -0.25 -3.23
C PHE A 62 -5.21 -1.14 -2.83
N ALA A 63 -5.54 -1.16 -1.56
CA ALA A 63 -6.74 -1.85 -1.08
C ALA A 63 -7.63 -0.85 -0.36
N THR A 64 -8.92 -0.84 -0.69
CA THR A 64 -9.90 -0.02 0.03
C THR A 64 -10.67 -0.88 1.02
N GLN A 65 -11.10 -0.26 2.10
CA GLN A 65 -12.04 -0.82 3.06
C GLN A 65 -13.16 0.18 3.31
N ASN A 66 -14.40 -0.30 3.32
CA ASN A 66 -15.51 0.51 3.77
C ASN A 66 -15.77 0.16 5.26
N PRO A 67 -15.49 1.07 6.21
CA PRO A 67 -15.65 0.79 7.64
C PRO A 67 -17.12 0.83 8.10
N ILE A 68 -18.03 1.41 7.31
CA ILE A 68 -19.43 1.62 7.71
C ILE A 68 -20.24 0.34 7.55
N GLU A 69 -19.93 -0.47 6.56
CA GLU A 69 -20.63 -1.71 6.29
C GLU A 69 -20.01 -2.86 7.07
N GLN A 70 -20.76 -3.38 8.04
CA GLN A 70 -20.30 -4.52 8.86
C GLN A 70 -20.88 -5.87 8.37
N GLU A 71 -22.04 -5.87 7.72
CA GLU A 71 -22.69 -7.09 7.23
C GLU A 71 -21.98 -7.64 6.00
N GLY A 72 -21.64 -8.92 6.01
CA GLY A 72 -20.96 -9.60 4.90
C GLY A 72 -19.48 -9.23 4.72
N THR A 73 -18.83 -8.67 5.76
CA THR A 73 -17.41 -8.32 5.72
C THR A 73 -16.55 -9.32 6.50
N TYR A 74 -15.34 -9.51 6.03
CA TYR A 74 -14.27 -10.30 6.65
C TYR A 74 -13.14 -9.34 7.03
N PRO A 75 -13.08 -8.85 8.28
CA PRO A 75 -12.03 -7.92 8.69
C PRO A 75 -10.66 -8.56 8.49
N LEU A 76 -9.71 -7.77 7.99
CA LEU A 76 -8.33 -8.21 7.89
C LEU A 76 -7.73 -8.32 9.30
N PRO A 77 -7.18 -9.48 9.69
CA PRO A 77 -6.41 -9.59 10.93
C PRO A 77 -5.24 -8.58 10.96
N GLU A 78 -4.84 -8.12 12.15
CA GLU A 78 -3.75 -7.15 12.32
C GLU A 78 -2.45 -7.57 11.61
N ALA A 79 -2.09 -8.85 11.70
CA ALA A 79 -0.92 -9.39 11.00
C ALA A 79 -0.99 -9.27 9.48
N GLN A 80 -2.17 -9.12 8.91
CA GLN A 80 -2.38 -8.88 7.48
C GLN A 80 -2.36 -7.39 7.15
N VAL A 81 -2.94 -6.55 8.00
CA VAL A 81 -2.89 -5.09 7.88
C VAL A 81 -1.44 -4.59 7.95
N ASP A 82 -0.62 -5.18 8.81
CA ASP A 82 0.81 -4.88 8.97
C ASP A 82 1.65 -5.06 7.67
N ARG A 83 1.12 -5.74 6.67
CA ARG A 83 1.76 -5.91 5.36
C ARG A 83 1.62 -4.69 4.45
N PHE A 84 0.66 -3.82 4.72
CA PHE A 84 0.50 -2.56 4.00
C PHE A 84 1.46 -1.51 4.56
N MET A 85 2.05 -0.74 3.64
CA MET A 85 3.02 0.29 4.00
C MET A 85 2.38 1.41 4.83
N MET A 86 1.17 1.82 4.47
CA MET A 86 0.45 2.88 5.17
C MET A 86 -1.06 2.73 5.04
N LYS A 87 -1.77 3.29 6.02
CA LYS A 87 -3.22 3.42 6.03
C LYS A 87 -3.57 4.88 5.80
N VAL A 88 -4.28 5.15 4.72
CA VAL A 88 -4.80 6.48 4.38
C VAL A 88 -6.27 6.54 4.75
N VAL A 89 -6.64 7.49 5.59
CA VAL A 89 -8.03 7.74 5.95
C VAL A 89 -8.58 8.85 5.04
N LEU A 90 -9.64 8.53 4.32
CA LEU A 90 -10.34 9.50 3.47
C LEU A 90 -11.53 10.05 4.24
N PRO A 91 -11.49 11.31 4.71
CA PRO A 91 -12.64 11.96 5.35
C PRO A 91 -13.72 12.31 4.33
N TYR A 92 -14.88 12.72 4.80
CA TYR A 92 -15.87 13.34 3.94
C TYR A 92 -15.30 14.60 3.29
N PRO A 93 -15.71 14.89 2.03
CA PRO A 93 -15.29 16.11 1.36
C PRO A 93 -15.79 17.36 2.12
N SER A 94 -15.06 18.46 1.99
CA SER A 94 -15.52 19.76 2.45
C SER A 94 -16.70 20.25 1.62
N LEU A 95 -17.48 21.23 2.13
CA LEU A 95 -18.61 21.81 1.43
C LEU A 95 -18.27 22.29 0.00
N ASP A 96 -17.09 22.90 -0.17
CA ASP A 96 -16.66 23.40 -1.48
C ASP A 96 -16.21 22.27 -2.42
N GLU A 97 -15.70 21.19 -1.88
CA GLU A 97 -15.39 19.99 -2.66
C GLU A 97 -16.67 19.27 -3.09
N GLU A 98 -17.67 19.17 -2.22
CA GLU A 98 -18.97 18.60 -2.59
C GLU A 98 -19.66 19.42 -3.70
N ARG A 99 -19.60 20.75 -3.62
CA ARG A 99 -20.11 21.61 -4.69
C ARG A 99 -19.41 21.32 -6.02
N ARG A 100 -18.08 21.22 -6.01
CA ARG A 100 -17.30 20.90 -7.22
C ARG A 100 -17.60 19.51 -7.75
N ILE A 101 -17.86 18.54 -6.89
CA ILE A 101 -18.29 17.19 -7.29
C ILE A 101 -19.66 17.27 -7.98
N LEU A 102 -20.61 17.98 -7.37
CA LEU A 102 -21.95 18.18 -7.94
C LEU A 102 -21.89 18.85 -9.31
N ASP A 103 -21.16 19.95 -9.44
CA ASP A 103 -21.01 20.70 -10.70
C ASP A 103 -20.41 19.82 -11.81
N ARG A 104 -19.43 18.96 -11.46
CA ARG A 104 -18.78 18.06 -12.40
C ARG A 104 -19.65 16.87 -12.81
N MET A 105 -20.33 16.26 -11.83
CA MET A 105 -21.04 15.00 -12.04
C MET A 105 -22.50 15.18 -12.50
N ALA A 106 -23.16 16.27 -12.09
CA ALA A 106 -24.51 16.63 -12.54
C ALA A 106 -24.52 17.37 -13.88
N GLY A 107 -23.37 17.93 -14.29
CA GLY A 107 -23.19 18.50 -15.62
C GLY A 107 -22.81 17.43 -16.66
N ASN A 108 -23.16 17.63 -17.91
CA ASN A 108 -22.74 16.77 -19.04
C ASN A 108 -21.27 16.99 -19.42
N GLN A 109 -20.38 17.24 -18.44
CA GLN A 109 -18.97 17.44 -18.74
C GLN A 109 -18.28 16.08 -18.92
N ALA A 110 -17.55 15.94 -20.01
CA ALA A 110 -16.72 14.77 -20.25
C ALA A 110 -15.65 14.66 -19.15
N LEU A 111 -15.38 13.45 -18.70
CA LEU A 111 -14.26 13.21 -17.79
C LEU A 111 -12.97 13.72 -18.44
N PRO A 112 -12.06 14.36 -17.65
CA PRO A 112 -10.81 14.85 -18.20
C PRO A 112 -9.98 13.70 -18.76
N SER A 113 -9.41 13.91 -19.94
CA SER A 113 -8.46 12.96 -20.52
C SER A 113 -7.15 13.01 -19.74
N VAL A 114 -6.56 11.84 -19.51
CA VAL A 114 -5.28 11.70 -18.82
C VAL A 114 -4.22 11.28 -19.84
N ASN A 115 -3.09 12.00 -19.86
CA ASN A 115 -1.93 11.64 -20.66
C ASN A 115 -0.87 10.96 -19.78
N ALA A 116 -0.13 10.01 -20.34
CA ALA A 116 1.01 9.39 -19.64
C ALA A 116 2.10 10.46 -19.40
N VAL A 117 2.53 10.58 -18.16
CA VAL A 117 3.60 11.53 -17.71
C VAL A 117 4.88 10.82 -17.27
N ALA A 118 4.83 9.51 -17.07
CA ALA A 118 5.95 8.67 -16.69
C ALA A 118 5.71 7.23 -17.18
N SER A 119 6.78 6.49 -17.35
CA SER A 119 6.79 5.06 -17.68
C SER A 119 7.09 4.20 -16.44
N PRO A 120 6.82 2.89 -16.46
CA PRO A 120 7.27 1.97 -15.42
C PRO A 120 8.79 2.03 -15.18
N ALA A 121 9.58 2.26 -16.23
CA ALA A 121 11.03 2.39 -16.13
C ALA A 121 11.44 3.65 -15.33
N ASP A 122 10.74 4.77 -15.52
CA ASP A 122 11.01 6.01 -14.76
C ASP A 122 10.72 5.80 -13.27
N VAL A 123 9.67 5.06 -12.94
CA VAL A 123 9.34 4.72 -11.55
C VAL A 123 10.39 3.79 -10.94
N ALA A 124 10.89 2.80 -11.71
CA ALA A 124 11.96 1.92 -11.26
C ALA A 124 13.24 2.69 -10.97
N GLN A 125 13.63 3.62 -11.86
CA GLN A 125 14.80 4.49 -11.66
C GLN A 125 14.64 5.40 -10.44
N ALA A 126 13.44 5.97 -10.24
CA ALA A 126 13.16 6.78 -9.05
C ALA A 126 13.30 5.96 -7.76
N ARG A 127 12.84 4.69 -7.74
CA ARG A 127 13.01 3.78 -6.60
C ARG A 127 14.48 3.53 -6.27
N GLU A 128 15.34 3.36 -7.26
CA GLU A 128 16.78 3.20 -7.05
C GLU A 128 17.38 4.48 -6.43
N SER A 129 16.97 5.65 -6.93
CA SER A 129 17.40 6.94 -6.37
C SER A 129 16.93 7.11 -4.91
N VAL A 130 15.70 6.74 -4.59
CA VAL A 130 15.17 6.73 -3.21
C VAL A 130 16.00 5.81 -2.31
N ASN A 131 16.38 4.63 -2.78
CA ASN A 131 17.18 3.69 -1.99
C ASN A 131 18.60 4.24 -1.69
N SER A 132 19.13 5.12 -2.53
CA SER A 132 20.43 5.76 -2.35
C SER A 132 20.41 6.94 -1.37
N VAL A 133 19.24 7.45 -0.98
CA VAL A 133 19.11 8.55 0.00
C VAL A 133 19.72 8.12 1.34
N PHE A 134 20.67 8.91 1.81
CA PHE A 134 21.41 8.61 3.04
C PHE A 134 20.53 8.73 4.29
N ALA A 135 20.65 7.78 5.19
CA ALA A 135 20.02 7.84 6.52
C ALA A 135 21.11 7.62 7.59
N ASP A 136 21.36 8.65 8.38
CA ASP A 136 22.28 8.59 9.53
C ASP A 136 21.84 7.57 10.57
N GLN A 137 22.79 7.03 11.34
CA GLN A 137 22.49 6.07 12.42
C GLN A 137 21.51 6.64 13.43
N LYS A 138 21.63 7.92 13.79
CA LYS A 138 20.72 8.60 14.75
C LYS A 138 19.28 8.64 14.25
N VAL A 139 19.06 8.78 12.93
CA VAL A 139 17.71 8.72 12.35
C VAL A 139 17.16 7.29 12.39
N ARG A 140 18.01 6.29 12.15
CA ARG A 140 17.62 4.88 12.25
C ARG A 140 17.25 4.52 13.68
N ASP A 141 18.04 4.95 14.66
CA ASP A 141 17.78 4.74 16.08
C ASP A 141 16.47 5.43 16.49
N TYR A 142 16.25 6.67 16.03
CA TYR A 142 15.00 7.40 16.26
C TYR A 142 13.77 6.62 15.72
N ILE A 143 13.82 6.07 14.52
CA ILE A 143 12.72 5.26 13.96
C ILE A 143 12.48 4.02 14.81
N VAL A 144 13.56 3.33 15.26
CA VAL A 144 13.44 2.17 16.15
C VAL A 144 12.80 2.57 17.47
N ASP A 145 13.20 3.70 18.05
CA ASP A 145 12.65 4.20 19.32
C ASP A 145 11.16 4.55 19.17
N VAL A 146 10.75 5.20 18.09
CA VAL A 146 9.33 5.49 17.78
C VAL A 146 8.52 4.19 17.73
N VAL A 147 8.97 3.19 16.98
CA VAL A 147 8.29 1.89 16.90
C VAL A 147 8.23 1.18 18.24
N ARG A 148 9.33 1.20 19.01
CA ARG A 148 9.38 0.58 20.35
C ARG A 148 8.48 1.28 21.35
N ALA A 149 8.35 2.61 21.25
CA ALA A 149 7.47 3.41 22.11
C ALA A 149 5.98 3.03 21.98
N THR A 150 5.56 2.44 20.86
CA THR A 150 4.20 1.94 20.69
C THR A 150 3.91 0.62 21.43
N ARG A 151 4.92 -0.02 22.01
CA ARG A 151 4.74 -1.32 22.68
C ARG A 151 4.07 -1.16 24.04
N PRO A 152 3.19 -2.10 24.46
CA PRO A 152 2.58 -2.06 25.78
C PRO A 152 3.63 -1.90 26.90
N GLY A 153 3.42 -0.94 27.79
CA GLY A 153 4.32 -0.65 28.91
C GLY A 153 5.64 0.05 28.55
N ALA A 154 5.85 0.44 27.29
CA ALA A 154 7.09 1.12 26.89
C ALA A 154 7.14 2.59 27.34
N LEU A 155 6.00 3.24 27.47
CA LEU A 155 5.89 4.64 27.89
C LEU A 155 5.11 4.75 29.20
N PRO A 156 5.66 5.43 30.24
CA PRO A 156 4.92 5.74 31.46
C PRO A 156 3.71 6.66 31.16
N GLY A 157 2.59 6.40 31.85
CA GLY A 157 1.38 7.23 31.76
C GLY A 157 0.43 6.87 30.59
N VAL A 158 0.78 5.85 29.80
CA VAL A 158 -0.10 5.31 28.73
C VAL A 158 -0.39 3.81 28.93
N GLU A 159 -0.21 3.33 30.15
CA GLU A 159 -0.46 1.93 30.52
C GLU A 159 -1.94 1.57 30.23
N GLY A 160 -2.14 0.49 29.49
CA GLY A 160 -3.47 0.02 29.11
C GLY A 160 -4.16 0.78 27.97
N LEU A 161 -3.55 1.83 27.43
CA LEU A 161 -4.07 2.53 26.24
C LEU A 161 -3.61 1.90 24.92
N ILE A 162 -2.55 1.13 24.96
CA ILE A 162 -1.97 0.42 23.81
C ILE A 162 -2.11 -1.07 24.07
N GLU A 163 -2.96 -1.73 23.31
CA GLU A 163 -3.17 -3.18 23.36
C GLU A 163 -2.06 -3.91 22.58
N THR A 164 -1.78 -3.44 21.37
CA THR A 164 -0.81 -4.04 20.46
C THR A 164 0.12 -2.97 19.90
N GLY A 165 1.42 -3.16 20.04
CA GLY A 165 2.43 -2.26 19.48
C GLY A 165 2.72 -2.54 18.01
N ALA A 166 3.28 -1.55 17.32
CA ALA A 166 3.72 -1.70 15.93
C ALA A 166 4.82 -2.76 15.79
N SER A 167 4.78 -3.52 14.70
CA SER A 167 5.75 -4.55 14.39
C SER A 167 7.09 -3.95 13.91
N PRO A 168 8.18 -4.72 13.85
CA PRO A 168 9.43 -4.28 13.23
C PRO A 168 9.25 -3.84 11.76
N ARG A 169 8.22 -4.35 11.06
CA ARG A 169 7.88 -3.96 9.69
C ARG A 169 7.50 -2.49 9.58
N ALA A 170 6.86 -1.93 10.61
CA ALA A 170 6.56 -0.51 10.67
C ALA A 170 7.83 0.35 10.60
N GLY A 171 8.93 -0.07 11.25
CA GLY A 171 10.22 0.61 11.14
C GLY A 171 10.81 0.56 9.73
N ILE A 172 10.62 -0.56 9.02
CA ILE A 172 11.04 -0.69 7.62
C ILE A 172 10.23 0.27 6.74
N TRP A 173 8.92 0.32 6.92
CA TRP A 173 8.04 1.22 6.16
C TRP A 173 8.31 2.69 6.45
N LEU A 174 8.52 3.06 7.71
CA LEU A 174 8.93 4.42 8.08
C LEU A 174 10.26 4.81 7.43
N MET A 175 11.24 3.91 7.37
CA MET A 175 12.51 4.18 6.72
C MET A 175 12.35 4.38 5.21
N HIS A 176 11.60 3.52 4.54
CA HIS A 176 11.34 3.65 3.10
C HIS A 176 10.55 4.93 2.78
N GLY A 177 9.51 5.22 3.55
CA GLY A 177 8.72 6.43 3.39
C GLY A 177 9.52 7.70 3.66
N ALA A 178 10.35 7.73 4.72
CA ALA A 178 11.21 8.86 5.04
C ALA A 178 12.24 9.15 3.93
N ARG A 179 12.83 8.11 3.33
CA ARG A 179 13.71 8.27 2.15
C ARG A 179 12.95 8.83 0.96
N ALA A 180 11.75 8.31 0.68
CA ALA A 180 10.92 8.79 -0.41
C ALA A 180 10.50 10.26 -0.18
N HIS A 181 10.12 10.62 1.05
CA HIS A 181 9.78 12.00 1.40
C HIS A 181 10.97 12.96 1.24
N ALA A 182 12.16 12.55 1.68
CA ALA A 182 13.39 13.32 1.49
C ALA A 182 13.71 13.52 0.00
N PHE A 183 13.63 12.45 -0.80
CA PHE A 183 13.83 12.48 -2.25
C PHE A 183 12.84 13.43 -2.94
N LEU A 184 11.55 13.32 -2.65
CA LEU A 184 10.51 14.20 -3.20
C LEU A 184 10.69 15.66 -2.77
N SER A 185 11.35 15.90 -1.64
CA SER A 185 11.75 17.23 -1.15
C SER A 185 13.08 17.72 -1.74
N GLY A 186 13.66 17.01 -2.70
CA GLY A 186 14.93 17.37 -3.36
C GLY A 186 16.17 17.19 -2.48
N ARG A 187 16.13 16.29 -1.47
CA ARG A 187 17.23 16.02 -0.55
C ARG A 187 17.78 14.61 -0.74
N ASP A 188 19.07 14.46 -0.55
CA ASP A 188 19.81 13.19 -0.61
C ASP A 188 20.07 12.58 0.78
N TYR A 189 19.47 13.16 1.84
CA TYR A 189 19.54 12.67 3.20
C TYR A 189 18.21 12.77 3.93
N VAL A 190 17.99 11.85 4.86
CA VAL A 190 16.78 11.75 5.71
C VAL A 190 16.99 12.55 7.00
N THR A 191 15.93 13.23 7.43
CA THR A 191 15.82 13.88 8.75
C THR A 191 14.75 13.19 9.60
N PRO A 192 14.75 13.37 10.94
CA PRO A 192 13.66 12.84 11.78
C PRO A 192 12.28 13.37 11.38
N HIS A 193 12.22 14.57 10.78
CA HIS A 193 10.97 15.15 10.29
C HIS A 193 10.34 14.32 9.18
N ASP A 194 11.15 13.74 8.29
CA ASP A 194 10.65 12.91 7.20
C ASP A 194 9.92 11.66 7.71
N ALA A 195 10.41 11.04 8.78
CA ALA A 195 9.74 9.91 9.42
C ALA A 195 8.49 10.34 10.21
N LYS A 196 8.48 11.58 10.74
CA LYS A 196 7.38 12.12 11.54
C LYS A 196 6.18 12.59 10.69
N THR A 197 6.41 12.89 9.42
CA THR A 197 5.38 13.35 8.47
C THR A 197 4.52 12.20 7.96
N LEU A 198 4.99 10.97 8.09
CA LEU A 198 4.29 9.73 7.70
C LEU A 198 3.37 9.24 8.79
#